data_38d688af74e719181cd51b21392c08b9
#
_entry.id   38d688af74e719181cd51b21392c08b9
#
_cell.length_a   1.000
_cell.length_b   1.000
_cell.length_c   1.000
_cell.angle_alpha   90.00
_cell.angle_beta   90.00
_cell.angle_gamma   90.00
#
_symmetry.space_group_name_H-M   'P 1'
#
loop_
_entity.id
_entity.type
_entity.pdbx_description
1 polymer ?
#
loop_
_entity_poly.entity_id
_entity_poly.type
_entity_poly.pdbx_seq_one_letter_code
_entity_poly.pdbx_strand_id
1 'polypeptide(L)'
;MPLLTYIDYLQKQNADDLAFYPLSTLEKALEEQRVLTCEDNGEPAGYIWHGPVRVGFDLVIYQACVDYESRRRHLGWGMVKQLIDICKAGAGTGIRLRAASSSDSNEFWQQIGFYCTKVTQGGVRRSREINHWRTDVQTPLFTLDPVTPSEKTINPHSYFQKRKQGEKMPNVWARRYPTIKRRDDIVDA
;
A
#
# COMPACT_ATOMS: atom_id res chain seq x y z
N MET A 1 21.45 14.55 -4.05
CA MET A 1 21.96 13.27 -3.48
C MET A 1 21.65 12.13 -4.45
N PRO A 2 22.54 11.14 -4.71
CA PRO A 2 22.22 9.99 -5.55
C PRO A 2 21.01 9.23 -5.00
N LEU A 3 20.12 8.75 -5.89
CA LEU A 3 18.86 8.11 -5.51
C LEU A 3 19.04 6.90 -4.57
N LEU A 4 20.03 6.04 -4.85
CA LEU A 4 20.33 4.89 -3.99
C LEU A 4 20.68 5.31 -2.56
N THR A 5 21.49 6.37 -2.41
CA THR A 5 21.88 6.92 -1.11
C THR A 5 20.66 7.49 -0.36
N TYR A 6 19.74 8.10 -1.10
CA TYR A 6 18.49 8.62 -0.52
C TYR A 6 17.57 7.50 -0.04
N ILE A 7 17.41 6.44 -0.81
CA ILE A 7 16.62 5.26 -0.42
C ILE A 7 17.22 4.61 0.84
N ASP A 8 18.55 4.44 0.89
CA ASP A 8 19.24 3.90 2.06
C ASP A 8 19.03 4.78 3.32
N TYR A 9 19.11 6.09 3.14
CA TYR A 9 18.79 7.04 4.21
C TYR A 9 17.38 6.85 4.73
N LEU A 10 16.34 6.83 3.86
CA LEU A 10 14.96 6.62 4.26
C LEU A 10 14.74 5.26 4.93
N GLN A 11 15.40 4.20 4.44
CA GLN A 11 15.33 2.86 5.02
C GLN A 11 15.87 2.84 6.46
N LYS A 12 16.97 3.56 6.72
CA LYS A 12 17.57 3.68 8.07
C LYS A 12 16.69 4.51 9.00
N GLN A 13 16.14 5.62 8.52
CA GLN A 13 15.27 6.48 9.31
C GLN A 13 13.96 5.79 9.73
N ASN A 14 13.48 4.84 8.93
CA ASN A 14 12.23 4.12 9.18
C ASN A 14 12.47 2.63 9.50
N ALA A 15 13.59 2.30 10.13
CA ALA A 15 14.03 0.92 10.40
C ALA A 15 13.05 0.11 11.28
N ASP A 16 12.24 0.77 12.09
CA ASP A 16 11.23 0.12 12.93
C ASP A 16 10.06 -0.40 12.10
N ASP A 17 9.68 0.29 11.04
CA ASP A 17 8.55 -0.06 10.16
C ASP A 17 8.97 -0.84 8.93
N LEU A 18 10.09 -0.47 8.32
CA LEU A 18 10.58 -1.09 7.09
C LEU A 18 11.40 -2.35 7.35
N ALA A 19 11.31 -3.31 6.45
CA ALA A 19 12.29 -4.38 6.37
C ALA A 19 13.60 -3.82 5.80
N PHE A 20 14.72 -4.14 6.41
CA PHE A 20 16.04 -3.75 5.89
C PHE A 20 16.44 -4.65 4.72
N TYR A 21 16.91 -4.03 3.65
CA TYR A 21 17.49 -4.72 2.49
C TYR A 21 18.88 -4.20 2.18
N PRO A 22 19.82 -5.09 1.76
CA PRO A 22 21.16 -4.67 1.36
C PRO A 22 21.13 -3.71 0.16
N LEU A 23 22.08 -2.78 0.11
CA LEU A 23 22.21 -1.82 -0.99
C LEU A 23 22.30 -2.49 -2.37
N SER A 24 23.02 -3.60 -2.49
CA SER A 24 23.12 -4.36 -3.75
C SER A 24 21.77 -4.87 -4.27
N THR A 25 20.81 -5.15 -3.36
CA THR A 25 19.45 -5.54 -3.75
C THR A 25 18.66 -4.34 -4.26
N LEU A 26 18.83 -3.17 -3.64
CA LEU A 26 18.19 -1.94 -4.07
C LEU A 26 18.77 -1.41 -5.39
N GLU A 27 20.09 -1.51 -5.56
CA GLU A 27 20.79 -1.18 -6.80
C GLU A 27 20.25 -2.00 -7.98
N LYS A 28 20.17 -3.32 -7.81
CA LYS A 28 19.57 -4.20 -8.80
C LYS A 28 18.09 -3.84 -9.09
N ALA A 29 17.33 -3.45 -8.07
CA ALA A 29 15.94 -3.04 -8.27
C ALA A 29 15.83 -1.74 -9.08
N LEU A 30 16.77 -0.80 -8.91
CA LEU A 30 16.88 0.42 -9.71
C LEU A 30 17.24 0.10 -11.17
N GLU A 31 18.25 -0.74 -11.39
CA GLU A 31 18.65 -1.21 -12.73
C GLU A 31 17.47 -1.87 -13.48
N GLU A 32 16.66 -2.66 -12.76
CA GLU A 32 15.49 -3.33 -13.29
C GLU A 32 14.24 -2.43 -13.37
N GLN A 33 14.36 -1.14 -13.09
CA GLN A 33 13.27 -0.15 -13.12
C GLN A 33 12.08 -0.53 -12.22
N ARG A 34 12.35 -1.18 -11.09
CA ARG A 34 11.34 -1.64 -10.13
C ARG A 34 11.22 -0.72 -8.91
N VAL A 35 11.69 0.51 -9.03
CA VAL A 35 11.57 1.53 -7.99
C VAL A 35 10.89 2.75 -8.60
N LEU A 36 9.71 3.08 -8.08
CA LEU A 36 9.04 4.34 -8.33
C LEU A 36 9.50 5.37 -7.30
N THR A 37 9.65 6.60 -7.71
CA THR A 37 10.01 7.71 -6.83
C THR A 37 9.00 8.84 -6.95
N CYS A 38 8.91 9.65 -5.91
CA CYS A 38 8.21 10.93 -5.96
C CYS A 38 9.13 12.06 -5.51
N GLU A 39 8.81 13.26 -5.95
CA GLU A 39 9.50 14.48 -5.60
C GLU A 39 8.56 15.44 -4.88
N ASP A 40 9.14 16.25 -4.01
CA ASP A 40 8.49 17.40 -3.38
C ASP A 40 9.39 18.61 -3.59
N ASN A 41 8.87 19.64 -4.29
CA ASN A 41 9.63 20.83 -4.67
C ASN A 41 10.93 20.55 -5.46
N GLY A 42 10.96 19.49 -6.28
CA GLY A 42 12.11 19.10 -7.10
C GLY A 42 13.17 18.27 -6.36
N GLU A 43 12.93 17.92 -5.11
CA GLU A 43 13.79 17.05 -4.32
C GLU A 43 13.13 15.67 -4.13
N PRO A 44 13.91 14.55 -4.09
CA PRO A 44 13.37 13.23 -3.81
C PRO A 44 12.64 13.22 -2.46
N ALA A 45 11.40 12.73 -2.44
CA ALA A 45 10.53 12.76 -1.28
C ALA A 45 9.99 11.38 -0.85
N GLY A 46 10.25 10.34 -1.63
CA GLY A 46 9.81 8.99 -1.30
C GLY A 46 10.02 8.00 -2.43
N TYR A 47 9.75 6.74 -2.13
CA TYR A 47 9.86 5.65 -3.09
C TYR A 47 8.90 4.51 -2.80
N ILE A 48 8.59 3.74 -3.86
CA ILE A 48 8.00 2.40 -3.77
C ILE A 48 8.91 1.43 -4.52
N TRP A 49 9.40 0.41 -3.84
CA TRP A 49 10.05 -0.73 -4.46
C TRP A 49 9.08 -1.89 -4.62
N HIS A 50 8.94 -2.38 -5.84
CA HIS A 50 8.01 -3.45 -6.18
C HIS A 50 8.68 -4.63 -6.88
N GLY A 51 8.00 -5.77 -6.86
CA GLY A 51 8.39 -6.98 -7.60
C GLY A 51 8.12 -6.84 -9.11
N PRO A 52 8.57 -7.83 -9.90
CA PRO A 52 8.23 -7.88 -11.32
C PRO A 52 6.73 -8.08 -11.51
N VAL A 53 6.17 -7.43 -12.54
CA VAL A 53 4.80 -7.70 -12.97
C VAL A 53 4.77 -9.06 -13.67
N ARG A 54 3.77 -9.87 -13.33
CA ARG A 54 3.53 -11.17 -13.94
C ARG A 54 2.07 -11.30 -14.32
N VAL A 55 1.81 -11.74 -15.55
CA VAL A 55 0.45 -11.96 -16.06
C VAL A 55 -0.32 -12.91 -15.14
N GLY A 56 -1.50 -12.49 -14.70
CA GLY A 56 -2.38 -13.29 -13.85
C GLY A 56 -1.97 -13.36 -12.37
N PHE A 57 -0.95 -12.61 -11.93
CA PHE A 57 -0.49 -12.60 -10.54
C PHE A 57 -0.54 -11.21 -9.92
N ASP A 58 -0.61 -11.16 -8.58
CA ASP A 58 -0.51 -9.92 -7.84
C ASP A 58 0.93 -9.37 -7.88
N LEU A 59 1.05 -8.08 -8.13
CA LEU A 59 2.28 -7.34 -7.96
C LEU A 59 2.56 -7.15 -6.45
N VAL A 60 3.80 -7.34 -6.03
CA VAL A 60 4.19 -7.24 -4.63
C VAL A 60 4.89 -5.92 -4.38
N ILE A 61 4.44 -5.14 -3.40
CA ILE A 61 5.22 -4.04 -2.83
C ILE A 61 6.12 -4.62 -1.74
N TYR A 62 7.44 -4.44 -1.89
CA TYR A 62 8.43 -4.84 -0.90
C TYR A 62 8.66 -3.76 0.14
N GLN A 63 8.76 -2.50 -0.32
CA GLN A 63 8.88 -1.32 0.53
C GLN A 63 8.12 -0.14 -0.08
N ALA A 64 7.58 0.72 0.77
CA ALA A 64 7.03 2.01 0.40
C ALA A 64 7.34 2.99 1.54
N CYS A 65 7.93 4.11 1.20
CA CYS A 65 8.27 5.14 2.17
C CYS A 65 8.13 6.52 1.55
N VAL A 66 7.58 7.45 2.32
CA VAL A 66 7.59 8.88 2.02
C VAL A 66 8.29 9.56 3.19
N ASP A 67 9.20 10.47 2.87
CA ASP A 67 9.92 11.26 3.86
C ASP A 67 8.93 11.95 4.81
N TYR A 68 9.26 11.98 6.09
CA TYR A 68 8.37 12.47 7.13
C TYR A 68 7.84 13.87 6.85
N GLU A 69 8.72 14.79 6.43
CA GLU A 69 8.39 16.19 6.15
C GLU A 69 7.49 16.36 4.90
N SER A 70 7.50 15.38 4.01
CA SER A 70 6.72 15.37 2.76
C SER A 70 5.44 14.54 2.86
N ARG A 71 5.15 13.96 4.03
CA ARG A 71 3.91 13.20 4.24
C ARG A 71 2.67 14.09 4.17
N ARG A 72 1.50 13.45 3.95
CA ARG A 72 0.18 14.10 3.84
C ARG A 72 0.01 15.07 2.66
N ARG A 73 0.93 15.00 1.68
CA ARG A 73 0.87 15.74 0.40
C ARG A 73 0.44 14.85 -0.78
N HIS A 74 -0.19 13.73 -0.51
CA HIS A 74 -0.67 12.75 -1.51
C HIS A 74 0.43 12.07 -2.36
N LEU A 75 1.71 12.24 -2.04
CA LEU A 75 2.83 11.67 -2.79
C LEU A 75 2.79 10.13 -2.82
N GLY A 76 2.54 9.51 -1.66
CA GLY A 76 2.37 8.05 -1.57
C GLY A 76 1.21 7.55 -2.43
N TRP A 77 0.10 8.28 -2.46
CA TRP A 77 -1.04 7.96 -3.33
C TRP A 77 -0.67 8.08 -4.81
N GLY A 78 0.05 9.12 -5.19
CA GLY A 78 0.52 9.33 -6.57
C GLY A 78 1.36 8.14 -7.06
N MET A 79 2.29 7.66 -6.24
CA MET A 79 3.11 6.48 -6.57
C MET A 79 2.28 5.19 -6.65
N VAL A 80 1.31 4.99 -5.74
CA VAL A 80 0.44 3.80 -5.80
C VAL A 80 -0.44 3.83 -7.04
N LYS A 81 -0.92 5.00 -7.48
CA LYS A 81 -1.67 5.14 -8.72
C LYS A 81 -0.83 4.71 -9.94
N GLN A 82 0.41 5.19 -10.04
CA GLN A 82 1.35 4.75 -11.08
C GLN A 82 1.57 3.23 -11.04
N LEU A 83 1.72 2.65 -9.83
CA LEU A 83 1.89 1.23 -9.66
C LEU A 83 0.67 0.41 -10.11
N ILE A 84 -0.54 0.93 -9.89
CA ILE A 84 -1.78 0.35 -10.40
C ILE A 84 -1.77 0.32 -11.93
N ASP A 85 -1.35 1.42 -12.56
CA ASP A 85 -1.27 1.50 -14.02
C ASP A 85 -0.23 0.53 -14.60
N ILE A 86 0.94 0.42 -13.97
CA ILE A 86 1.98 -0.56 -14.32
C ILE A 86 1.45 -2.00 -14.17
N CYS A 87 0.76 -2.30 -13.08
CA CYS A 87 0.19 -3.63 -12.84
C CYS A 87 -0.87 -3.98 -13.89
N LYS A 88 -1.74 -3.03 -14.25
CA LYS A 88 -2.74 -3.21 -15.31
C LYS A 88 -2.11 -3.44 -16.68
N ALA A 89 -1.12 -2.63 -17.04
CA ALA A 89 -0.41 -2.74 -18.32
C ALA A 89 0.28 -4.11 -18.46
N GLY A 90 0.78 -4.68 -17.39
CA GLY A 90 1.38 -6.02 -17.36
C GLY A 90 0.38 -7.16 -17.10
N ALA A 91 -0.94 -6.91 -17.20
CA ALA A 91 -2.00 -7.88 -16.95
C ALA A 91 -1.90 -8.56 -15.56
N GLY A 92 -1.44 -7.85 -14.54
CA GLY A 92 -1.48 -8.28 -13.15
C GLY A 92 -2.91 -8.23 -12.60
N THR A 93 -3.22 -9.03 -11.58
CA THR A 93 -4.57 -9.17 -11.02
C THR A 93 -4.83 -8.22 -9.86
N GLY A 94 -3.81 -7.87 -9.12
CA GLY A 94 -3.90 -7.05 -7.93
C GLY A 94 -2.54 -6.56 -7.47
N ILE A 95 -2.54 -5.80 -6.38
CA ILE A 95 -1.33 -5.37 -5.69
C ILE A 95 -1.43 -5.85 -4.25
N ARG A 96 -0.34 -6.40 -3.73
CA ARG A 96 -0.27 -6.86 -2.34
C ARG A 96 0.98 -6.37 -1.63
N LEU A 97 0.87 -6.24 -0.31
CA LEU A 97 1.99 -5.89 0.56
C LEU A 97 1.80 -6.48 1.97
N ARG A 98 2.82 -6.31 2.78
CA ARG A 98 2.79 -6.68 4.20
C ARG A 98 3.25 -5.49 5.04
N ALA A 99 2.52 -5.19 6.10
CA ALA A 99 2.88 -4.16 7.07
C ALA A 99 2.73 -4.71 8.49
N ALA A 100 3.54 -4.25 9.43
CA ALA A 100 3.32 -4.57 10.84
C ALA A 100 1.97 -4.02 11.29
N SER A 101 1.24 -4.76 12.15
CA SER A 101 -0.06 -4.31 12.66
C SER A 101 0.04 -3.02 13.46
N SER A 102 1.19 -2.78 14.09
CA SER A 102 1.50 -1.56 14.85
C SER A 102 1.91 -0.36 14.00
N SER A 103 2.10 -0.52 12.67
CA SER A 103 2.54 0.58 11.81
C SER A 103 1.41 1.54 11.46
N ASP A 104 1.64 2.83 11.55
CA ASP A 104 0.71 3.88 11.12
C ASP A 104 0.37 3.80 9.62
N SER A 105 1.22 3.13 8.82
CA SER A 105 0.97 2.92 7.40
C SER A 105 -0.28 2.08 7.11
N ASN A 106 -0.79 1.32 8.08
CA ASN A 106 -2.01 0.53 7.91
C ASN A 106 -3.23 1.41 7.61
N GLU A 107 -3.34 2.57 8.27
CA GLU A 107 -4.41 3.53 8.00
C GLU A 107 -4.32 4.06 6.56
N PHE A 108 -3.12 4.38 6.08
CA PHE A 108 -2.91 4.80 4.71
C PHE A 108 -3.37 3.74 3.70
N TRP A 109 -2.96 2.47 3.86
CA TRP A 109 -3.34 1.40 2.94
C TRP A 109 -4.84 1.19 2.90
N GLN A 110 -5.49 1.22 4.07
CA GLN A 110 -6.95 1.12 4.15
C GLN A 110 -7.63 2.30 3.45
N GLN A 111 -7.14 3.52 3.65
CA GLN A 111 -7.71 4.74 3.07
C GLN A 111 -7.64 4.76 1.54
N ILE A 112 -6.59 4.21 0.95
CA ILE A 112 -6.44 4.15 -0.51
C ILE A 112 -7.08 2.92 -1.17
N GLY A 113 -7.83 2.13 -0.40
CA GLY A 113 -8.67 1.05 -0.94
C GLY A 113 -8.04 -0.34 -0.90
N PHE A 114 -6.97 -0.52 -0.16
CA PHE A 114 -6.49 -1.86 0.17
C PHE A 114 -7.34 -2.46 1.29
N TYR A 115 -7.53 -3.77 1.25
CA TYR A 115 -8.18 -4.54 2.30
C TYR A 115 -7.23 -5.58 2.87
N CYS A 116 -7.32 -5.82 4.17
CA CYS A 116 -6.52 -6.83 4.83
C CYS A 116 -7.09 -8.21 4.55
N THR A 117 -6.30 -9.09 3.95
CA THR A 117 -6.71 -10.45 3.60
C THR A 117 -6.46 -11.45 4.72
N LYS A 118 -5.45 -11.21 5.55
CA LYS A 118 -5.12 -12.03 6.71
C LYS A 118 -4.15 -11.30 7.63
N VAL A 119 -4.08 -11.76 8.87
CA VAL A 119 -3.05 -11.39 9.85
C VAL A 119 -2.21 -12.63 10.16
N THR A 120 -0.90 -12.47 10.21
CA THR A 120 0.02 -13.57 10.55
C THR A 120 1.02 -13.12 11.60
N GLN A 121 1.49 -14.06 12.40
CA GLN A 121 2.61 -13.79 13.30
C GLN A 121 3.87 -13.54 12.48
N GLY A 122 4.58 -12.47 12.79
CA GLY A 122 5.87 -12.14 12.17
C GLY A 122 7.02 -12.99 12.71
N GLY A 123 8.21 -12.75 12.18
CA GLY A 123 9.40 -13.50 12.59
C GLY A 123 9.73 -13.37 14.08
N VAL A 124 10.34 -14.43 14.63
CA VAL A 124 10.65 -14.60 16.06
C VAL A 124 11.37 -13.41 16.69
N ARG A 125 12.26 -12.74 15.94
CA ARG A 125 13.04 -11.61 16.47
C ARG A 125 12.21 -10.37 16.83
N ARG A 126 11.14 -10.08 16.07
CA ARG A 126 10.31 -8.89 16.28
C ARG A 126 8.96 -9.21 16.92
N SER A 127 8.56 -10.47 16.94
CA SER A 127 7.34 -11.02 17.59
C SER A 127 6.09 -10.15 17.39
N ARG A 128 5.94 -9.53 16.21
CA ARG A 128 4.85 -8.63 15.89
C ARG A 128 3.91 -9.23 14.86
N GLU A 129 2.65 -8.88 14.91
CA GLU A 129 1.65 -9.28 13.91
C GLU A 129 1.89 -8.53 12.59
N ILE A 130 1.59 -9.20 11.49
CA ILE A 130 1.77 -8.67 10.13
C ILE A 130 0.43 -8.72 9.42
N ASN A 131 -0.06 -7.56 9.02
CA ASN A 131 -1.21 -7.40 8.16
C ASN A 131 -0.81 -7.64 6.70
N HIS A 132 -1.60 -8.46 5.99
CA HIS A 132 -1.44 -8.70 4.56
C HIS A 132 -2.51 -7.88 3.82
N TRP A 133 -2.08 -6.85 3.16
CA TRP A 133 -2.92 -5.94 2.40
C TRP A 133 -2.98 -6.33 0.93
N ARG A 134 -4.15 -6.15 0.31
CA ARG A 134 -4.37 -6.40 -1.12
C ARG A 134 -5.37 -5.41 -1.69
N THR A 135 -5.21 -5.05 -2.95
CA THR A 135 -6.23 -4.37 -3.76
C THR A 135 -6.33 -5.04 -5.12
N ASP A 136 -7.52 -5.13 -5.68
CA ASP A 136 -7.75 -5.63 -7.03
C ASP A 136 -7.53 -4.49 -8.04
N VAL A 137 -6.84 -4.78 -9.13
CA VAL A 137 -6.56 -3.80 -10.20
C VAL A 137 -7.33 -4.10 -11.49
N GLN A 138 -7.79 -5.33 -11.67
CA GLN A 138 -8.64 -5.71 -12.79
C GLN A 138 -10.11 -5.59 -12.41
N THR A 139 -10.89 -4.98 -13.29
CA THR A 139 -12.35 -5.13 -13.23
C THR A 139 -12.64 -6.59 -13.55
N PRO A 140 -13.42 -7.32 -12.74
CA PRO A 140 -13.77 -8.71 -13.03
C PRO A 140 -14.37 -8.79 -14.44
N LEU A 141 -13.87 -9.74 -15.24
CA LEU A 141 -14.30 -9.98 -16.64
C LEU A 141 -15.78 -10.32 -16.77
N PHE A 142 -16.45 -10.62 -15.67
CA PHE A 142 -17.86 -10.96 -15.59
C PHE A 142 -18.56 -10.16 -14.48
N THR A 143 -19.02 -8.98 -14.81
CA THR A 143 -20.18 -8.41 -14.12
C THR A 143 -21.40 -8.93 -14.86
N LEU A 144 -22.02 -9.98 -14.35
CA LEU A 144 -23.21 -10.58 -14.96
C LEU A 144 -24.45 -9.65 -14.93
N ASP A 145 -24.42 -8.62 -14.10
CA ASP A 145 -25.47 -7.59 -14.08
C ASP A 145 -24.81 -6.21 -13.98
N PRO A 146 -25.31 -5.21 -14.72
CA PRO A 146 -24.92 -3.83 -14.45
C PRO A 146 -25.39 -3.49 -13.05
N VAL A 147 -24.48 -3.55 -12.10
CA VAL A 147 -24.75 -3.01 -10.76
C VAL A 147 -24.99 -1.52 -10.96
N THR A 148 -26.24 -1.13 -10.93
CA THR A 148 -26.60 0.28 -10.86
C THR A 148 -25.85 0.84 -9.66
N PRO A 149 -24.91 1.79 -9.84
CA PRO A 149 -24.19 2.32 -8.71
C PRO A 149 -25.25 2.89 -7.77
N SER A 150 -25.38 2.33 -6.58
CA SER A 150 -26.18 3.01 -5.58
C SER A 150 -25.52 4.38 -5.41
N GLU A 151 -26.31 5.44 -5.28
CA GLU A 151 -25.83 6.82 -5.08
C GLU A 151 -24.84 6.97 -3.91
N LYS A 152 -24.60 5.90 -3.16
CA LYS A 152 -23.71 5.78 -2.02
C LYS A 152 -22.41 5.00 -2.30
N THR A 153 -22.12 4.62 -3.53
CA THR A 153 -20.82 4.02 -3.84
C THR A 153 -19.78 5.13 -3.87
N ILE A 154 -19.21 5.42 -2.71
CA ILE A 154 -18.10 6.37 -2.58
C ILE A 154 -16.93 5.75 -3.34
N ASN A 155 -16.61 6.36 -4.47
CA ASN A 155 -15.37 6.05 -5.17
C ASN A 155 -14.21 6.38 -4.21
N PRO A 156 -13.38 5.40 -3.79
CA PRO A 156 -12.26 5.67 -2.89
C PRO A 156 -11.35 6.78 -3.40
N HIS A 157 -11.23 6.91 -4.72
CA HIS A 157 -10.45 7.98 -5.35
C HIS A 157 -11.08 9.37 -5.21
N SER A 158 -12.40 9.49 -5.07
CA SER A 158 -13.08 10.77 -4.87
C SER A 158 -13.02 11.24 -3.41
N TYR A 159 -12.77 10.33 -2.49
CA TYR A 159 -12.70 10.64 -1.07
C TYR A 159 -11.55 11.58 -0.74
N PHE A 160 -10.40 11.39 -1.36
CA PHE A 160 -9.21 12.23 -1.15
C PHE A 160 -9.38 13.67 -1.64
N GLN A 161 -10.26 13.91 -2.61
CA GLN A 161 -10.50 15.25 -3.15
C GLN A 161 -11.40 16.12 -2.27
N LYS A 162 -12.18 15.53 -1.35
CA LYS A 162 -13.24 16.23 -0.58
C LYS A 162 -13.08 16.18 0.93
N ARG A 163 -12.08 15.46 1.44
CA ARG A 163 -11.92 15.25 2.89
C ARG A 163 -11.48 16.52 3.60
N LYS A 164 -12.24 16.96 4.58
CA LYS A 164 -11.81 17.95 5.56
C LYS A 164 -10.93 17.28 6.61
N GLN A 165 -9.91 17.98 7.08
CA GLN A 165 -9.01 17.48 8.13
C GLN A 165 -9.84 17.07 9.38
N GLY A 166 -9.67 15.83 9.86
CA GLY A 166 -10.39 15.30 11.02
C GLY A 166 -11.67 14.50 10.72
N GLU A 167 -12.11 14.43 9.48
CA GLU A 167 -13.28 13.62 9.11
C GLU A 167 -12.94 12.12 9.10
N LYS A 168 -13.71 11.33 9.88
CA LYS A 168 -13.54 9.87 9.92
C LYS A 168 -14.06 9.23 8.63
N MET A 169 -13.36 8.20 8.14
CA MET A 169 -13.81 7.41 6.99
C MET A 169 -15.21 6.84 7.26
N PRO A 170 -16.15 6.96 6.32
CA PRO A 170 -17.38 6.19 6.41
C PRO A 170 -17.05 4.70 6.38
N ASN A 171 -17.65 3.94 7.26
CA ASN A 171 -17.38 2.50 7.43
C ASN A 171 -17.99 1.66 6.28
N VAL A 172 -17.81 2.11 5.03
CA VAL A 172 -18.33 1.45 3.81
C VAL A 172 -17.61 0.14 3.55
N TRP A 173 -16.36 0.06 4.01
CA TRP A 173 -15.50 -1.11 3.84
C TRP A 173 -15.85 -2.22 4.83
N ALA A 174 -16.33 -1.88 6.02
CA ALA A 174 -16.79 -2.86 7.00
C ALA A 174 -17.98 -3.71 6.53
N ARG A 175 -18.77 -3.22 5.56
CA ARG A 175 -19.90 -3.97 4.99
C ARG A 175 -19.48 -4.91 3.86
N ARG A 176 -18.38 -4.63 3.16
CA ARG A 176 -17.90 -5.41 2.02
C ARG A 176 -16.87 -6.45 2.42
N TYR A 177 -16.14 -6.17 3.50
CA TYR A 177 -15.14 -7.06 4.03
C TYR A 177 -15.46 -7.26 5.51
N PRO A 178 -15.81 -8.50 5.93
CA PRO A 178 -16.07 -8.78 7.33
C PRO A 178 -14.85 -8.30 8.13
N THR A 179 -15.11 -7.49 9.09
CA THR A 179 -14.14 -6.88 10.00
C THR A 179 -13.14 -7.93 10.45
N ILE A 180 -11.87 -7.62 10.37
CA ILE A 180 -10.86 -8.34 11.13
C ILE A 180 -11.31 -8.20 12.58
N LYS A 181 -11.81 -9.30 13.17
CA LYS A 181 -12.15 -9.34 14.59
C LYS A 181 -10.89 -8.96 15.34
N ARG A 182 -10.94 -7.92 16.14
CA ARG A 182 -9.87 -7.62 17.09
C ARG A 182 -9.75 -8.81 18.02
N ARG A 183 -8.57 -9.04 18.55
CA ARG A 183 -8.27 -10.15 19.48
C ARG A 183 -9.23 -10.19 20.66
N ASP A 184 -9.73 -9.04 21.07
CA ASP A 184 -10.70 -8.85 22.16
C ASP A 184 -12.07 -9.47 21.85
N ASP A 185 -12.41 -9.67 20.58
CA ASP A 185 -13.69 -10.27 20.13
C ASP A 185 -13.64 -11.83 20.10
N ILE A 186 -12.50 -12.44 20.42
CA ILE A 186 -12.28 -13.90 20.30
C ILE A 186 -12.23 -14.58 21.67
N VAL A 187 -12.23 -13.83 22.76
CA VAL A 187 -12.03 -14.36 24.12
C VAL A 187 -13.31 -14.88 24.76
N ASP A 188 -14.49 -14.60 24.21
CA ASP A 188 -15.79 -14.95 24.80
C ASP A 188 -16.64 -15.89 23.89
N ALA A 189 -16.02 -16.86 23.24
CA ALA A 189 -16.74 -17.91 22.52
C ALA A 189 -16.26 -19.33 22.91
#